data_a85f5dee24711ee0ec71ef78baf3f61a
#
_entry.id   a85f5dee24711ee0ec71ef78baf3f61a
#
_cell.length_a   1.000
_cell.length_b   1.000
_cell.length_c   1.000
_cell.angle_alpha   90.00
_cell.angle_beta   90.00
_cell.angle_gamma   90.00
#
_symmetry.space_group_name_H-M   'P 1'
#
loop_
_entity.id
_entity.type
_entity.pdbx_description
1 polymer ?
#
loop_
_entity_poly.entity_id
_entity_poly.type
_entity_poly.pdbx_seq_one_letter_code
_entity_poly.pdbx_strand_id
1 'polypeptide(L)'
;MKKDISEILKKIINNLGYNLEEVTISKSNRPDLCDFQCNDIFKLAKENHKNPIELGEEIVGSVNNYEEFNTYFKEVTFARPGFINIKVSNDLINKYLKIIKEDEKKLLNQEPKETFVIDYGGPNVAKPLHVGHMRTAIVGESIKRIINYMGHNTISDVHLGDFGLQIGEVIYGVLRDKLSIDEIDIKYLDKIYPEMNAICKENEEIKNECANITKQLQDGNQEYRRLWKKILEVSKQDIKKNYDFLDVSFDYWYGESDAYDYLEETEKILKEKNLVEESEGALVVNVKKDSDTKEIPPLLFKKSNGAYLYASTDLSTILQRTKDFNPDHILYVVDNRQELHFTQVFRTSEKADIMPQEKLEFLGYGTVNGEDGKPYKTRSGNTPKLENLFNEAKEIFISKKEDNKNMSEEDVNKIVNSILKFADLSNTRTKDYIFDLNKFSDVTGKTGPYILYTYLRINKILKSQNKNLELSNNIYNEPDRDLRLKLLEYSDAINYAYKERMPHYIADYVYNLCVSANIFYQNNHIMNMEDEINKNDWLYVLTLTNKLIKQCLKLLVIDIPSIM
;
A
#
# COMPACT_ATOMS: atom_id res chain seq x y z
N MET A 1 -11.15 14.48 17.22
CA MET A 1 -12.12 14.01 18.23
C MET A 1 -11.44 13.34 19.42
N LYS A 2 -10.71 12.23 19.26
CA LYS A 2 -9.96 11.60 20.38
C LYS A 2 -9.04 12.58 21.08
N LYS A 3 -8.39 13.47 20.33
CA LYS A 3 -7.53 14.53 20.87
C LYS A 3 -8.29 15.49 21.76
N ASP A 4 -9.46 15.98 21.34
CA ASP A 4 -10.30 16.88 22.19
C ASP A 4 -10.69 16.18 23.51
N ILE A 5 -11.12 14.90 23.41
CA ILE A 5 -11.49 14.10 24.58
C ILE A 5 -10.27 13.90 25.51
N SER A 6 -9.11 13.58 24.96
CA SER A 6 -7.85 13.40 25.70
C SER A 6 -7.45 14.69 26.44
N GLU A 7 -7.51 15.84 25.75
CA GLU A 7 -7.14 17.14 26.32
C GLU A 7 -8.09 17.55 27.47
N ILE A 8 -9.39 17.27 27.32
CA ILE A 8 -10.38 17.59 28.36
C ILE A 8 -10.20 16.68 29.58
N LEU A 9 -10.05 15.36 29.37
CA LEU A 9 -9.80 14.44 30.46
C LEU A 9 -8.49 14.78 31.19
N LYS A 10 -7.43 15.10 30.44
CA LYS A 10 -6.15 15.56 31.00
C LYS A 10 -6.35 16.80 31.87
N LYS A 11 -7.07 17.82 31.39
CA LYS A 11 -7.37 19.03 32.14
C LYS A 11 -8.09 18.72 33.45
N ILE A 12 -9.12 17.86 33.42
CA ILE A 12 -9.89 17.48 34.60
C ILE A 12 -9.04 16.70 35.59
N ILE A 13 -8.26 15.72 35.12
CA ILE A 13 -7.35 14.92 35.94
C ILE A 13 -6.30 15.79 36.62
N ASN A 14 -5.70 16.74 35.91
CA ASN A 14 -4.71 17.67 36.44
C ASN A 14 -5.33 18.63 37.47
N ASN A 15 -6.59 19.07 37.29
CA ASN A 15 -7.29 19.89 38.25
C ASN A 15 -7.60 19.16 39.56
N LEU A 16 -7.67 17.82 39.55
CA LEU A 16 -7.78 17.00 40.75
C LEU A 16 -6.43 16.83 41.50
N GLY A 17 -5.35 17.42 40.95
CA GLY A 17 -4.02 17.35 41.55
C GLY A 17 -3.19 16.16 41.08
N TYR A 18 -3.66 15.40 40.07
CA TYR A 18 -2.89 14.32 39.46
C TYR A 18 -2.14 14.85 38.23
N ASN A 19 -0.86 14.48 38.12
CA ASN A 19 -0.06 14.91 36.96
C ASN A 19 -0.04 13.79 35.91
N LEU A 20 -0.70 14.04 34.76
CA LEU A 20 -0.70 13.13 33.62
C LEU A 20 -0.24 13.89 32.38
N GLU A 21 0.85 13.43 31.76
CA GLU A 21 1.40 14.11 30.57
C GLU A 21 0.52 13.91 29.35
N GLU A 22 -0.06 12.72 29.21
CA GLU A 22 -0.94 12.35 28.08
C GLU A 22 -2.04 11.42 28.56
N VAL A 23 -3.26 11.57 28.02
CA VAL A 23 -4.40 10.67 28.22
C VAL A 23 -4.65 9.89 26.94
N THR A 24 -4.55 8.57 27.04
CA THR A 24 -4.75 7.67 25.90
C THR A 24 -6.22 7.31 25.73
N ILE A 25 -6.80 7.70 24.59
CA ILE A 25 -8.18 7.36 24.21
C ILE A 25 -8.16 6.29 23.14
N SER A 26 -8.64 5.11 23.48
CA SER A 26 -8.78 3.99 22.56
C SER A 26 -10.24 3.77 22.15
N LYS A 27 -10.45 3.20 20.95
CA LYS A 27 -11.79 2.74 20.55
C LYS A 27 -12.22 1.59 21.45
N SER A 28 -13.49 1.58 21.86
CA SER A 28 -14.02 0.47 22.65
C SER A 28 -14.13 -0.82 21.83
N ASN A 29 -13.78 -1.94 22.45
CA ASN A 29 -14.06 -3.27 21.91
C ASN A 29 -15.52 -3.72 22.19
N ARG A 30 -16.26 -2.93 22.98
CA ARG A 30 -17.66 -3.12 23.35
C ARG A 30 -18.47 -1.90 22.96
N PRO A 31 -18.76 -1.70 21.64
CA PRO A 31 -19.50 -0.55 21.14
C PRO A 31 -20.93 -0.45 21.72
N ASP A 32 -21.48 -1.58 22.18
CA ASP A 32 -22.74 -1.64 22.92
C ASP A 32 -22.68 -0.90 24.26
N LEU A 33 -21.52 -0.76 24.87
CA LEU A 33 -21.32 -0.09 26.15
C LEU A 33 -20.82 1.35 26.02
N CYS A 34 -19.86 1.59 25.12
CA CYS A 34 -19.25 2.91 24.97
C CYS A 34 -18.57 3.07 23.61
N ASP A 35 -18.35 4.31 23.18
CA ASP A 35 -17.64 4.63 21.92
C ASP A 35 -16.12 4.51 22.11
N PHE A 36 -15.64 5.01 23.25
CA PHE A 36 -14.21 5.04 23.59
C PHE A 36 -13.95 4.61 25.03
N GLN A 37 -12.68 4.25 25.29
CA GLN A 37 -12.18 3.92 26.64
C GLN A 37 -10.86 4.63 26.93
N CYS A 38 -10.69 5.03 28.20
CA CYS A 38 -9.42 5.43 28.76
C CYS A 38 -8.96 4.39 29.79
N ASN A 39 -7.75 3.89 29.64
CA ASN A 39 -7.18 2.81 30.46
C ASN A 39 -6.04 3.31 31.37
N ASP A 40 -5.73 4.62 31.38
CA ASP A 40 -4.60 5.21 32.08
C ASP A 40 -4.77 5.25 33.60
N ILE A 41 -5.99 4.92 34.10
CA ILE A 41 -6.31 4.87 35.54
C ILE A 41 -5.36 3.93 36.29
N PHE A 42 -4.97 2.80 35.72
CA PHE A 42 -4.03 1.88 36.39
C PHE A 42 -2.64 2.50 36.58
N LYS A 43 -2.15 3.19 35.55
CA LYS A 43 -0.87 3.90 35.60
C LYS A 43 -0.93 5.01 36.64
N LEU A 44 -1.96 5.84 36.57
CA LEU A 44 -2.16 6.98 37.47
C LEU A 44 -2.33 6.55 38.92
N ALA A 45 -3.07 5.47 39.20
CA ALA A 45 -3.26 4.91 40.51
C ALA A 45 -1.94 4.39 41.10
N LYS A 46 -1.12 3.70 40.30
CA LYS A 46 0.20 3.23 40.70
C LYS A 46 1.16 4.37 41.07
N GLU A 47 1.20 5.42 40.23
CA GLU A 47 2.08 6.58 40.43
C GLU A 47 1.68 7.39 41.67
N ASN A 48 0.37 7.41 42.01
CA ASN A 48 -0.14 8.16 43.18
C ASN A 48 -0.41 7.30 44.43
N HIS A 49 -0.04 6.01 44.41
CA HIS A 49 -0.28 5.06 45.51
C HIS A 49 -1.75 4.99 45.97
N LYS A 50 -2.70 5.11 45.01
CA LYS A 50 -4.16 5.06 45.23
C LYS A 50 -4.79 3.78 44.72
N ASN A 51 -5.98 3.48 45.24
CA ASN A 51 -6.82 2.41 44.69
C ASN A 51 -7.37 2.82 43.32
N PRO A 52 -7.16 2.01 42.24
CA PRO A 52 -7.65 2.34 40.91
C PRO A 52 -9.18 2.55 40.83
N ILE A 53 -9.94 1.85 41.69
CA ILE A 53 -11.41 1.96 41.71
C ILE A 53 -11.81 3.32 42.27
N GLU A 54 -11.28 3.71 43.43
CA GLU A 54 -11.59 4.99 44.07
C GLU A 54 -11.15 6.16 43.19
N LEU A 55 -9.96 6.06 42.59
CA LEU A 55 -9.45 7.08 41.69
C LEU A 55 -10.30 7.21 40.41
N GLY A 56 -10.73 6.09 39.84
CA GLY A 56 -11.58 6.09 38.65
C GLY A 56 -12.97 6.68 38.92
N GLU A 57 -13.58 6.36 40.08
CA GLU A 57 -14.86 6.93 40.51
C GLU A 57 -14.74 8.44 40.81
N GLU A 58 -13.63 8.89 41.42
CA GLU A 58 -13.32 10.32 41.65
C GLU A 58 -13.20 11.09 40.33
N ILE A 59 -12.46 10.56 39.37
CA ILE A 59 -12.28 11.19 38.06
C ILE A 59 -13.61 11.25 37.29
N VAL A 60 -14.37 10.14 37.22
CA VAL A 60 -15.67 10.11 36.55
C VAL A 60 -16.64 11.08 37.20
N GLY A 61 -16.68 11.18 38.55
CA GLY A 61 -17.46 12.17 39.27
C GLY A 61 -17.12 13.59 38.85
N SER A 62 -15.84 13.89 38.71
CA SER A 62 -15.38 15.23 38.27
C SER A 62 -15.72 15.49 36.79
N VAL A 63 -15.60 14.47 35.92
CA VAL A 63 -15.98 14.59 34.49
C VAL A 63 -17.49 14.88 34.37
N ASN A 64 -18.34 14.18 35.12
CA ASN A 64 -19.80 14.35 35.06
C ASN A 64 -20.24 15.71 35.60
N ASN A 65 -19.44 16.39 36.42
CA ASN A 65 -19.68 17.74 36.94
C ASN A 65 -18.96 18.83 36.11
N TYR A 66 -18.31 18.47 34.97
CA TYR A 66 -17.63 19.45 34.14
C TYR A 66 -18.65 20.38 33.43
N GLU A 67 -18.38 21.67 33.45
CA GLU A 67 -19.31 22.71 32.93
C GLU A 67 -19.71 22.46 31.47
N GLU A 68 -18.75 22.03 30.62
CA GLU A 68 -19.00 21.76 29.20
C GLU A 68 -19.28 20.27 28.92
N PHE A 69 -19.70 19.48 29.94
CA PHE A 69 -19.91 18.02 29.80
C PHE A 69 -20.76 17.68 28.57
N ASN A 70 -21.91 18.29 28.40
CA ASN A 70 -22.85 17.99 27.32
C ASN A 70 -22.30 18.32 25.90
N THR A 71 -21.30 19.21 25.81
CA THR A 71 -20.62 19.52 24.53
C THR A 71 -19.78 18.36 24.05
N TYR A 72 -19.17 17.62 24.96
CA TYR A 72 -18.22 16.57 24.63
C TYR A 72 -18.75 15.15 24.88
N PHE A 73 -19.54 14.97 25.91
CA PHE A 73 -19.96 13.68 26.43
C PHE A 73 -21.51 13.56 26.48
N LYS A 74 -21.99 12.39 26.10
CA LYS A 74 -23.35 11.92 26.34
C LYS A 74 -23.41 11.16 27.68
N GLU A 75 -22.39 10.37 27.95
CA GLU A 75 -22.29 9.53 29.13
C GLU A 75 -20.82 9.20 29.40
N VAL A 76 -20.39 9.28 30.66
CA VAL A 76 -19.08 8.80 31.10
C VAL A 76 -19.30 7.96 32.35
N THR A 77 -18.80 6.71 32.32
CA THR A 77 -18.98 5.74 33.40
C THR A 77 -17.67 5.06 33.74
N PHE A 78 -17.54 4.65 35.02
CA PHE A 78 -16.43 3.83 35.47
C PHE A 78 -16.76 2.36 35.33
N ALA A 79 -15.89 1.59 34.69
CA ALA A 79 -16.00 0.13 34.57
C ALA A 79 -14.83 -0.53 35.27
N ARG A 80 -15.13 -1.39 36.28
CA ARG A 80 -14.10 -2.15 36.99
C ARG A 80 -13.35 -3.07 36.05
N PRO A 81 -12.01 -3.24 36.23
CA PRO A 81 -11.24 -2.81 37.40
C PRO A 81 -10.59 -1.42 37.29
N GLY A 82 -10.65 -0.71 36.16
CA GLY A 82 -9.96 0.59 35.99
C GLY A 82 -10.16 1.24 34.63
N PHE A 83 -11.35 1.10 34.03
CA PHE A 83 -11.67 1.66 32.71
C PHE A 83 -12.66 2.83 32.83
N ILE A 84 -12.37 3.93 32.13
CA ILE A 84 -13.37 4.99 31.92
C ILE A 84 -14.00 4.76 30.56
N ASN A 85 -15.30 4.46 30.57
CA ASN A 85 -16.11 4.30 29.37
C ASN A 85 -16.71 5.65 28.98
N ILE A 86 -16.62 5.99 27.70
CA ILE A 86 -17.02 7.30 27.16
C ILE A 86 -17.97 7.10 26.00
N LYS A 87 -19.18 7.66 26.11
CA LYS A 87 -20.07 7.93 24.97
C LYS A 87 -20.02 9.41 24.65
N VAL A 88 -19.67 9.74 23.41
CA VAL A 88 -19.55 11.12 22.96
C VAL A 88 -20.91 11.76 22.66
N SER A 89 -20.99 13.08 22.80
CA SER A 89 -22.20 13.84 22.51
C SER A 89 -22.52 13.87 21.00
N ASN A 90 -23.77 14.11 20.68
CA ASN A 90 -24.19 14.33 19.28
C ASN A 90 -23.55 15.61 18.71
N ASP A 91 -23.37 16.64 19.51
CA ASP A 91 -22.73 17.90 19.11
C ASP A 91 -21.28 17.68 18.70
N LEU A 92 -20.53 16.89 19.46
CA LEU A 92 -19.16 16.56 19.13
C LEU A 92 -19.07 15.72 17.82
N ILE A 93 -19.93 14.73 17.66
CA ILE A 93 -20.01 13.94 16.43
C ILE A 93 -20.26 14.87 15.24
N ASN A 94 -21.31 15.69 15.30
CA ASN A 94 -21.71 16.55 14.20
C ASN A 94 -20.72 17.67 13.91
N LYS A 95 -20.01 18.20 14.91
CA LYS A 95 -18.87 19.11 14.74
C LYS A 95 -17.82 18.49 13.78
N TYR A 96 -17.44 17.25 14.04
CA TYR A 96 -16.44 16.56 13.23
C TYR A 96 -16.94 16.16 11.84
N LEU A 97 -18.22 15.82 11.70
CA LEU A 97 -18.82 15.58 10.37
C LEU A 97 -18.83 16.83 9.49
N LYS A 98 -19.05 18.01 10.09
CA LYS A 98 -18.94 19.29 9.37
C LYS A 98 -17.50 19.55 8.89
N ILE A 99 -16.49 19.21 9.69
CA ILE A 99 -15.07 19.28 9.26
C ILE A 99 -14.82 18.34 8.07
N ILE A 100 -15.32 17.08 8.12
CA ILE A 100 -15.18 16.14 7.00
C ILE A 100 -15.85 16.67 5.73
N LYS A 101 -16.99 17.36 5.84
CA LYS A 101 -17.66 17.96 4.68
C LYS A 101 -16.80 19.02 4.02
N GLU A 102 -16.23 19.91 4.82
CA GLU A 102 -15.36 20.99 4.34
C GLU A 102 -14.08 20.41 3.74
N ASP A 103 -13.31 19.70 4.54
CA ASP A 103 -12.04 19.08 4.15
C ASP A 103 -11.67 17.98 5.15
N GLU A 104 -11.82 16.72 4.73
CA GLU A 104 -11.48 15.56 5.57
C GLU A 104 -9.99 15.49 5.93
N LYS A 105 -9.11 16.14 5.16
CA LYS A 105 -7.68 16.19 5.45
C LYS A 105 -7.33 16.96 6.70
N LYS A 106 -8.20 17.88 7.16
CA LYS A 106 -8.01 18.60 8.43
C LYS A 106 -7.96 17.68 9.66
N LEU A 107 -8.43 16.44 9.52
CA LEU A 107 -8.40 15.43 10.58
C LEU A 107 -7.18 14.51 10.52
N LEU A 108 -6.35 14.62 9.51
CA LEU A 108 -5.12 13.85 9.37
C LEU A 108 -3.99 14.45 10.22
N ASN A 109 -3.04 13.60 10.60
CA ASN A 109 -1.81 14.09 11.23
C ASN A 109 -1.07 15.02 10.25
N GLN A 110 -0.60 16.14 10.78
CA GLN A 110 0.17 17.09 10.01
C GLN A 110 1.65 16.87 10.33
N GLU A 111 2.43 16.55 9.30
CA GLU A 111 3.87 16.36 9.39
C GLU A 111 4.58 17.32 8.42
N PRO A 112 5.86 17.65 8.66
CA PRO A 112 6.66 18.41 7.69
C PRO A 112 6.63 17.73 6.33
N LYS A 113 6.62 18.52 5.27
CA LYS A 113 6.59 17.99 3.92
C LYS A 113 7.94 17.37 3.57
N GLU A 114 7.94 16.10 3.17
CA GLU A 114 9.10 15.29 2.81
C GLU A 114 8.99 14.78 1.37
N THR A 115 10.11 14.34 0.80
CA THR A 115 10.20 13.74 -0.53
C THR A 115 10.58 12.27 -0.43
N PHE A 116 9.73 11.41 -0.98
CA PHE A 116 9.87 9.95 -1.00
C PHE A 116 10.17 9.47 -2.41
N VAL A 117 11.27 8.76 -2.61
CA VAL A 117 11.48 7.95 -3.80
C VAL A 117 10.89 6.57 -3.55
N ILE A 118 10.08 6.06 -4.46
CA ILE A 118 9.41 4.78 -4.30
C ILE A 118 9.75 3.88 -5.50
N ASP A 119 10.43 2.78 -5.19
CA ASP A 119 10.82 1.72 -6.13
C ASP A 119 9.81 0.59 -6.04
N TYR A 120 9.08 0.34 -7.13
CA TYR A 120 8.09 -0.73 -7.20
C TYR A 120 7.80 -1.19 -8.62
N GLY A 121 7.26 -2.38 -8.79
CA GLY A 121 6.81 -2.89 -10.07
C GLY A 121 7.92 -3.34 -11.01
N GLY A 122 9.20 -3.39 -10.58
CA GLY A 122 10.38 -3.66 -11.41
C GLY A 122 10.44 -5.07 -12.01
N PRO A 123 9.98 -5.27 -13.26
CA PRO A 123 10.13 -6.55 -13.94
C PRO A 123 11.45 -6.65 -14.68
N ASN A 124 11.89 -7.88 -14.92
CA ASN A 124 12.94 -8.13 -15.90
C ASN A 124 12.42 -7.88 -17.31
N VAL A 125 13.22 -7.21 -18.11
CA VAL A 125 12.96 -6.98 -19.55
C VAL A 125 12.92 -8.32 -20.29
N ALA A 126 12.16 -8.40 -21.37
CA ALA A 126 11.89 -9.59 -22.17
C ALA A 126 11.13 -10.72 -21.45
N LYS A 127 10.69 -10.52 -20.21
CA LYS A 127 9.92 -11.50 -19.44
C LYS A 127 8.47 -11.05 -19.30
N PRO A 128 7.47 -11.92 -19.62
CA PRO A 128 6.06 -11.56 -19.41
C PRO A 128 5.77 -11.24 -17.96
N LEU A 129 4.90 -10.25 -17.73
CA LEU A 129 4.40 -9.95 -16.40
C LEU A 129 3.53 -11.11 -15.88
N HIS A 130 3.63 -11.39 -14.60
CA HIS A 130 2.83 -12.39 -13.89
C HIS A 130 2.22 -11.80 -12.61
N VAL A 131 1.39 -12.58 -11.92
CA VAL A 131 0.66 -12.15 -10.72
C VAL A 131 1.55 -11.53 -9.62
N GLY A 132 2.80 -11.97 -9.48
CA GLY A 132 3.75 -11.37 -8.54
C GLY A 132 4.12 -9.93 -8.90
N HIS A 133 4.21 -9.60 -10.20
CA HIS A 133 4.45 -8.23 -10.66
C HIS A 133 3.21 -7.33 -10.44
N MET A 134 1.99 -7.89 -10.53
CA MET A 134 0.77 -7.18 -10.16
C MET A 134 0.85 -6.71 -8.71
N ARG A 135 1.26 -7.60 -7.80
CA ARG A 135 1.28 -7.31 -6.37
C ARG A 135 2.17 -6.12 -6.02
N THR A 136 3.44 -6.14 -6.48
CA THR A 136 4.35 -5.02 -6.22
C THR A 136 3.82 -3.71 -6.83
N ALA A 137 3.25 -3.77 -8.04
CA ALA A 137 2.74 -2.59 -8.74
C ALA A 137 1.57 -1.93 -8.00
N ILE A 138 0.54 -2.70 -7.62
CA ILE A 138 -0.65 -2.14 -6.96
C ILE A 138 -0.37 -1.72 -5.51
N VAL A 139 0.47 -2.44 -4.78
CA VAL A 139 0.90 -2.07 -3.42
C VAL A 139 1.71 -0.79 -3.46
N GLY A 140 2.70 -0.69 -4.34
CA GLY A 140 3.54 0.50 -4.50
C GLY A 140 2.73 1.73 -4.93
N GLU A 141 1.84 1.58 -5.92
CA GLU A 141 0.96 2.67 -6.37
C GLU A 141 0.02 3.15 -5.26
N SER A 142 -0.55 2.22 -4.48
CA SER A 142 -1.41 2.58 -3.34
C SER A 142 -0.63 3.34 -2.28
N ILE A 143 0.59 2.89 -1.91
CA ILE A 143 1.46 3.57 -0.96
C ILE A 143 1.83 4.97 -1.48
N LYS A 144 2.19 5.11 -2.76
CA LYS A 144 2.44 6.41 -3.43
C LYS A 144 1.25 7.35 -3.26
N ARG A 145 0.03 6.87 -3.57
CA ARG A 145 -1.19 7.68 -3.44
C ARG A 145 -1.48 8.09 -1.99
N ILE A 146 -1.22 7.21 -1.03
CA ILE A 146 -1.39 7.49 0.40
C ILE A 146 -0.39 8.58 0.85
N ILE A 147 0.89 8.46 0.51
CA ILE A 147 1.94 9.42 0.84
C ILE A 147 1.61 10.81 0.25
N ASN A 148 1.21 10.86 -1.04
CA ASN A 148 0.77 12.11 -1.68
C ASN A 148 -0.48 12.69 -1.02
N TYR A 149 -1.42 11.84 -0.59
CA TYR A 149 -2.64 12.29 0.08
C TYR A 149 -2.35 12.92 1.43
N MET A 150 -1.32 12.45 2.15
CA MET A 150 -0.82 13.02 3.40
C MET A 150 -0.08 14.36 3.20
N GLY A 151 0.19 14.76 1.97
CA GLY A 151 0.80 16.07 1.64
C GLY A 151 2.29 16.05 1.32
N HIS A 152 2.91 14.86 1.29
CA HIS A 152 4.31 14.69 0.90
C HIS A 152 4.49 14.64 -0.63
N ASN A 153 5.74 14.77 -1.10
CA ASN A 153 6.10 14.55 -2.49
C ASN A 153 6.50 13.10 -2.71
N THR A 154 6.14 12.52 -3.86
CA THR A 154 6.63 11.21 -4.27
C THR A 154 7.28 11.28 -5.64
N ILE A 155 8.33 10.48 -5.82
CA ILE A 155 9.00 10.22 -7.09
C ILE A 155 8.99 8.70 -7.24
N SER A 156 8.34 8.20 -8.30
CA SER A 156 8.17 6.78 -8.53
C SER A 156 9.04 6.27 -9.67
N ASP A 157 9.73 5.16 -9.43
CA ASP A 157 10.59 4.51 -10.40
C ASP A 157 10.26 3.02 -10.51
N VAL A 158 10.17 2.52 -11.76
CA VAL A 158 9.87 1.11 -12.02
C VAL A 158 11.09 0.20 -11.84
N HIS A 159 12.28 0.73 -11.97
CA HIS A 159 13.58 0.04 -11.88
C HIS A 159 13.64 -1.32 -12.58
N LEU A 160 13.82 -1.30 -13.92
CA LEU A 160 13.78 -2.50 -14.76
C LEU A 160 15.06 -3.35 -14.63
N GLY A 161 14.91 -4.66 -14.56
CA GLY A 161 16.03 -5.60 -14.76
C GLY A 161 16.38 -5.71 -16.25
N ASP A 162 17.22 -4.83 -16.76
CA ASP A 162 17.46 -4.65 -18.19
C ASP A 162 18.90 -4.89 -18.65
N PHE A 163 19.82 -5.26 -17.74
CA PHE A 163 21.24 -5.30 -18.06
C PHE A 163 21.97 -6.55 -17.55
N GLY A 164 21.23 -7.56 -17.09
CA GLY A 164 21.75 -8.83 -16.56
C GLY A 164 21.91 -9.92 -17.61
N LEU A 165 22.27 -11.15 -17.14
CA LEU A 165 22.49 -12.35 -17.96
C LEU A 165 21.30 -12.68 -18.87
N GLN A 166 20.07 -12.43 -18.40
CA GLN A 166 18.85 -12.67 -19.18
C GLN A 166 18.82 -11.91 -20.51
N ILE A 167 19.44 -10.74 -20.57
CA ILE A 167 19.55 -9.97 -21.83
C ILE A 167 20.54 -10.62 -22.78
N GLY A 168 21.66 -11.13 -22.26
CA GLY A 168 22.61 -11.93 -23.06
C GLY A 168 21.97 -13.19 -23.63
N GLU A 169 21.13 -13.89 -22.86
CA GLU A 169 20.35 -15.04 -23.29
C GLU A 169 19.42 -14.68 -24.47
N VAL A 170 18.69 -13.58 -24.36
CA VAL A 170 17.77 -13.12 -25.42
C VAL A 170 18.54 -12.68 -26.66
N ILE A 171 19.63 -11.91 -26.52
CA ILE A 171 20.49 -11.51 -27.64
C ILE A 171 21.09 -12.73 -28.35
N TYR A 172 21.59 -13.74 -27.60
CA TYR A 172 22.05 -15.00 -28.17
C TYR A 172 20.96 -15.68 -29.00
N GLY A 173 19.71 -15.75 -28.49
CA GLY A 173 18.59 -16.32 -29.22
C GLY A 173 18.30 -15.56 -30.52
N VAL A 174 18.30 -14.24 -30.51
CA VAL A 174 18.13 -13.40 -31.72
C VAL A 174 19.21 -13.70 -32.77
N LEU A 175 20.47 -13.80 -32.34
CA LEU A 175 21.59 -14.12 -33.23
C LEU A 175 21.52 -15.54 -33.78
N ARG A 176 21.20 -16.54 -32.96
CA ARG A 176 20.97 -17.93 -33.34
C ARG A 176 19.91 -18.08 -34.42
N ASP A 177 18.78 -17.41 -34.19
CA ASP A 177 17.62 -17.48 -35.09
C ASP A 177 17.78 -16.57 -36.32
N LYS A 178 18.87 -15.79 -36.38
CA LYS A 178 19.17 -14.83 -37.48
C LYS A 178 18.05 -13.85 -37.73
N LEU A 179 17.36 -13.45 -36.64
CA LEU A 179 16.22 -12.54 -36.69
C LEU A 179 16.71 -11.11 -37.00
N SER A 180 15.99 -10.41 -37.89
CA SER A 180 16.26 -8.98 -38.09
C SER A 180 15.73 -8.16 -36.90
N ILE A 181 16.30 -6.98 -36.68
CA ILE A 181 15.94 -6.13 -35.54
C ILE A 181 14.46 -5.70 -35.60
N ASP A 182 13.90 -5.54 -36.79
CA ASP A 182 12.52 -5.10 -36.99
C ASP A 182 11.50 -6.24 -36.71
N GLU A 183 11.95 -7.50 -36.69
CA GLU A 183 11.12 -8.65 -36.38
C GLU A 183 11.09 -8.97 -34.88
N ILE A 184 11.88 -8.25 -34.04
CA ILE A 184 11.82 -8.40 -32.60
C ILE A 184 10.54 -7.77 -32.07
N ASP A 185 9.55 -8.60 -31.76
CA ASP A 185 8.28 -8.22 -31.15
C ASP A 185 8.05 -8.94 -29.81
N ILE A 186 6.99 -8.59 -29.11
CA ILE A 186 6.68 -9.21 -27.81
C ILE A 186 6.40 -10.70 -27.92
N LYS A 187 5.84 -11.18 -29.03
CA LYS A 187 5.57 -12.62 -29.22
C LYS A 187 6.86 -13.41 -29.34
N TYR A 188 7.84 -12.82 -30.02
CA TYR A 188 9.16 -13.43 -30.10
C TYR A 188 9.85 -13.44 -28.72
N LEU A 189 9.82 -12.33 -27.98
CA LEU A 189 10.41 -12.25 -26.64
C LEU A 189 9.78 -13.24 -25.67
N ASP A 190 8.47 -13.37 -25.68
CA ASP A 190 7.69 -14.32 -24.87
C ASP A 190 8.07 -15.78 -25.11
N LYS A 191 8.52 -16.10 -26.32
CA LYS A 191 8.97 -17.44 -26.71
C LYS A 191 10.44 -17.65 -26.37
N ILE A 192 11.30 -16.71 -26.80
CA ILE A 192 12.76 -16.91 -26.75
C ILE A 192 13.30 -16.86 -25.32
N TYR A 193 12.76 -16.02 -24.44
CA TYR A 193 13.23 -15.91 -23.06
C TYR A 193 13.16 -17.24 -22.30
N PRO A 194 12.00 -17.92 -22.17
CA PRO A 194 11.93 -19.22 -21.49
C PRO A 194 12.71 -20.32 -22.18
N GLU A 195 12.78 -20.31 -23.52
CA GLU A 195 13.55 -21.27 -24.31
C GLU A 195 15.05 -21.17 -23.99
N MET A 196 15.60 -19.95 -24.06
CA MET A 196 17.03 -19.75 -23.80
C MET A 196 17.38 -19.99 -22.32
N ASN A 197 16.51 -19.62 -21.39
CA ASN A 197 16.72 -19.92 -19.98
C ASN A 197 16.76 -21.44 -19.69
N ALA A 198 15.93 -22.23 -20.39
CA ALA A 198 15.97 -23.68 -20.29
C ALA A 198 17.31 -24.25 -20.88
N ILE A 199 17.70 -23.79 -22.07
CA ILE A 199 18.95 -24.21 -22.73
C ILE A 199 20.16 -23.87 -21.85
N CYS A 200 20.23 -22.66 -21.29
CA CYS A 200 21.35 -22.24 -20.43
C CYS A 200 21.45 -23.03 -19.12
N LYS A 201 20.34 -23.61 -18.63
CA LYS A 201 20.36 -24.49 -17.46
C LYS A 201 20.96 -25.86 -17.75
N GLU A 202 20.80 -26.33 -18.97
CA GLU A 202 21.24 -27.68 -19.40
C GLU A 202 22.61 -27.65 -20.11
N ASN A 203 23.03 -26.49 -20.64
CA ASN A 203 24.26 -26.35 -21.42
C ASN A 203 25.11 -25.18 -20.90
N GLU A 204 26.19 -25.52 -20.17
CA GLU A 204 27.11 -24.55 -19.56
C GLU A 204 27.92 -23.77 -20.61
N GLU A 205 28.19 -24.36 -21.80
CA GLU A 205 28.91 -23.68 -22.89
C GLU A 205 28.07 -22.52 -23.44
N ILE A 206 26.79 -22.77 -23.75
CA ILE A 206 25.87 -21.73 -24.22
C ILE A 206 25.65 -20.66 -23.14
N LYS A 207 25.55 -21.06 -21.89
CA LYS A 207 25.44 -20.12 -20.77
C LYS A 207 26.67 -19.19 -20.69
N ASN A 208 27.87 -19.73 -20.90
CA ASN A 208 29.09 -18.94 -20.92
C ASN A 208 29.13 -17.98 -22.12
N GLU A 209 28.64 -18.40 -23.29
CA GLU A 209 28.47 -17.51 -24.44
C GLU A 209 27.50 -16.38 -24.16
N CYS A 210 26.33 -16.65 -23.54
CA CYS A 210 25.37 -15.64 -23.12
C CYS A 210 25.98 -14.65 -22.10
N ALA A 211 26.77 -15.16 -21.15
CA ALA A 211 27.49 -14.33 -20.18
C ALA A 211 28.53 -13.42 -20.85
N ASN A 212 29.22 -13.93 -21.88
CA ASN A 212 30.16 -13.14 -22.67
C ASN A 212 29.45 -12.06 -23.49
N ILE A 213 28.28 -12.35 -24.08
CA ILE A 213 27.45 -11.36 -24.76
C ILE A 213 27.02 -10.27 -23.78
N THR A 214 26.58 -10.66 -22.58
CA THR A 214 26.22 -9.70 -21.53
C THR A 214 27.39 -8.77 -21.18
N LYS A 215 28.58 -9.33 -20.98
CA LYS A 215 29.79 -8.56 -20.73
C LYS A 215 30.11 -7.59 -21.86
N GLN A 216 30.11 -8.07 -23.12
CA GLN A 216 30.34 -7.20 -24.25
C GLN A 216 29.30 -6.09 -24.41
N LEU A 217 28.03 -6.36 -24.10
CA LEU A 217 26.96 -5.34 -24.03
C LEU A 217 27.33 -4.26 -23.01
N GLN A 218 27.73 -4.67 -21.81
CA GLN A 218 28.15 -3.79 -20.72
C GLN A 218 29.39 -2.99 -21.09
N ASP A 219 30.36 -3.61 -21.74
CA ASP A 219 31.60 -2.99 -22.24
C ASP A 219 31.38 -2.08 -23.47
N GLY A 220 30.14 -1.96 -23.97
CA GLY A 220 29.75 -0.98 -24.99
C GLY A 220 29.74 -1.49 -26.44
N ASN A 221 29.69 -2.79 -26.68
CA ASN A 221 29.55 -3.37 -28.03
C ASN A 221 28.31 -2.76 -28.73
N GLN A 222 28.52 -2.07 -29.87
CA GLN A 222 27.50 -1.29 -30.56
C GLN A 222 26.36 -2.15 -31.15
N GLU A 223 26.70 -3.36 -31.64
CA GLU A 223 25.68 -4.26 -32.19
C GLU A 223 24.77 -4.77 -31.09
N TYR A 224 25.34 -5.23 -29.96
CA TYR A 224 24.55 -5.71 -28.83
C TYR A 224 23.75 -4.60 -28.15
N ARG A 225 24.30 -3.38 -28.06
CA ARG A 225 23.55 -2.22 -27.58
C ARG A 225 22.37 -1.84 -28.49
N ARG A 226 22.50 -2.03 -29.81
CA ARG A 226 21.39 -1.82 -30.75
C ARG A 226 20.28 -2.83 -30.54
N LEU A 227 20.62 -4.12 -30.39
CA LEU A 227 19.65 -5.19 -30.11
C LEU A 227 18.99 -4.97 -28.74
N TRP A 228 19.78 -4.68 -27.72
CA TRP A 228 19.28 -4.36 -26.38
C TRP A 228 18.28 -3.20 -26.37
N LYS A 229 18.58 -2.11 -27.04
CA LYS A 229 17.64 -0.97 -27.14
C LYS A 229 16.30 -1.39 -27.75
N LYS A 230 16.31 -2.24 -28.79
CA LYS A 230 15.07 -2.74 -29.39
C LYS A 230 14.30 -3.66 -28.45
N ILE A 231 14.98 -4.57 -27.76
CA ILE A 231 14.38 -5.47 -26.76
C ILE A 231 13.77 -4.63 -25.62
N LEU A 232 14.48 -3.62 -25.14
CA LEU A 232 14.00 -2.72 -24.09
C LEU A 232 12.76 -1.92 -24.53
N GLU A 233 12.76 -1.39 -25.75
CA GLU A 233 11.62 -0.65 -26.31
C GLU A 233 10.35 -1.52 -26.35
N VAL A 234 10.46 -2.72 -26.95
CA VAL A 234 9.32 -3.67 -27.09
C VAL A 234 8.82 -4.08 -25.71
N SER A 235 9.72 -4.37 -24.77
CA SER A 235 9.36 -4.77 -23.42
C SER A 235 8.70 -3.64 -22.64
N LYS A 236 9.22 -2.40 -22.71
CA LYS A 236 8.60 -1.23 -22.06
C LYS A 236 7.18 -0.97 -22.56
N GLN A 237 6.93 -1.16 -23.85
CA GLN A 237 5.58 -1.00 -24.42
C GLN A 237 4.59 -2.02 -23.84
N ASP A 238 4.99 -3.29 -23.72
CA ASP A 238 4.13 -4.34 -23.15
C ASP A 238 3.92 -4.16 -21.64
N ILE A 239 4.99 -3.88 -20.90
CA ILE A 239 4.93 -3.59 -19.46
C ILE A 239 3.99 -2.40 -19.21
N LYS A 240 4.15 -1.31 -19.97
CA LYS A 240 3.31 -0.12 -19.85
C LYS A 240 1.84 -0.43 -20.11
N LYS A 241 1.50 -1.20 -21.15
CA LYS A 241 0.12 -1.63 -21.44
C LYS A 241 -0.53 -2.31 -20.23
N ASN A 242 0.20 -3.21 -19.57
CA ASN A 242 -0.28 -3.93 -18.39
C ASN A 242 -0.44 -3.00 -17.18
N TYR A 243 0.48 -2.07 -16.97
CA TYR A 243 0.41 -1.12 -15.85
C TYR A 243 -0.65 -0.03 -16.09
N ASP A 244 -0.84 0.42 -17.32
CA ASP A 244 -1.95 1.31 -17.69
C ASP A 244 -3.31 0.64 -17.40
N PHE A 245 -3.46 -0.67 -17.70
CA PHE A 245 -4.67 -1.42 -17.34
C PHE A 245 -4.89 -1.45 -15.82
N LEU A 246 -3.83 -1.53 -15.02
CA LEU A 246 -3.88 -1.49 -13.56
C LEU A 246 -3.96 -0.06 -12.99
N ASP A 247 -4.02 1.00 -13.80
CA ASP A 247 -3.96 2.40 -13.33
C ASP A 247 -2.74 2.66 -12.43
N VAL A 248 -1.58 2.07 -12.81
CA VAL A 248 -0.27 2.23 -12.16
C VAL A 248 0.62 3.07 -13.04
N SER A 249 1.25 4.09 -12.48
CA SER A 249 2.07 5.05 -13.22
C SER A 249 3.39 5.34 -12.50
N PHE A 250 4.44 5.61 -13.30
CA PHE A 250 5.76 5.93 -12.83
C PHE A 250 6.24 7.26 -13.40
N ASP A 251 6.99 8.01 -12.58
CA ASP A 251 7.65 9.24 -13.03
C ASP A 251 8.90 8.91 -13.83
N TYR A 252 9.61 7.84 -13.45
CA TYR A 252 10.83 7.37 -14.10
C TYR A 252 10.74 5.89 -14.49
N TRP A 253 11.40 5.56 -15.59
CA TRP A 253 11.53 4.22 -16.15
C TRP A 253 13.02 3.86 -16.23
N TYR A 254 13.71 3.98 -15.10
CA TYR A 254 15.10 3.58 -14.97
C TYR A 254 15.24 2.05 -14.95
N GLY A 255 16.46 1.59 -15.09
CA GLY A 255 16.82 0.19 -14.97
C GLY A 255 18.21 0.01 -14.37
N GLU A 256 18.63 -1.22 -14.24
CA GLU A 256 19.98 -1.56 -13.81
C GLU A 256 21.05 -0.88 -14.69
N SER A 257 20.76 -0.69 -16.00
CA SER A 257 21.65 0.00 -16.95
C SER A 257 21.94 1.44 -16.58
N ASP A 258 20.98 2.17 -15.99
CA ASP A 258 21.17 3.57 -15.57
C ASP A 258 22.07 3.66 -14.33
N ALA A 259 22.05 2.64 -13.46
CA ALA A 259 22.92 2.58 -12.28
C ALA A 259 24.38 2.25 -12.62
N TYR A 260 24.62 1.68 -13.81
CA TYR A 260 25.96 1.29 -14.25
C TYR A 260 26.96 2.45 -14.31
N ASP A 261 26.49 3.63 -14.67
CA ASP A 261 27.33 4.85 -14.73
C ASP A 261 27.82 5.29 -13.35
N TYR A 262 27.21 4.82 -12.27
CA TYR A 262 27.56 5.14 -10.88
C TYR A 262 28.42 4.06 -10.20
N LEU A 263 28.66 2.91 -10.83
CA LEU A 263 29.39 1.78 -10.22
C LEU A 263 30.84 2.13 -9.86
N GLU A 264 31.57 2.80 -10.76
CA GLU A 264 32.97 3.18 -10.50
C GLU A 264 33.07 4.21 -9.37
N GLU A 265 32.14 5.14 -9.31
CA GLU A 265 32.08 6.12 -8.22
C GLU A 265 31.73 5.44 -6.89
N THR A 266 30.77 4.50 -6.89
CA THR A 266 30.41 3.72 -5.71
C THR A 266 31.61 2.91 -5.21
N GLU A 267 32.32 2.22 -6.10
CA GLU A 267 33.55 1.47 -5.75
C GLU A 267 34.61 2.40 -5.16
N LYS A 268 34.80 3.58 -5.74
CA LYS A 268 35.73 4.60 -5.25
C LYS A 268 35.38 5.06 -3.83
N ILE A 269 34.10 5.38 -3.56
CA ILE A 269 33.61 5.79 -2.24
C ILE A 269 33.92 4.69 -1.20
N LEU A 270 33.61 3.43 -1.54
CA LEU A 270 33.86 2.30 -0.63
C LEU A 270 35.34 2.12 -0.31
N LYS A 271 36.23 2.30 -1.31
CA LYS A 271 37.69 2.22 -1.12
C LYS A 271 38.26 3.37 -0.31
N GLU A 272 37.85 4.60 -0.59
CA GLU A 272 38.31 5.80 0.12
C GLU A 272 37.93 5.77 1.60
N LYS A 273 36.80 5.13 1.92
CA LYS A 273 36.35 4.91 3.30
C LYS A 273 36.91 3.65 3.96
N ASN A 274 37.78 2.89 3.26
CA ASN A 274 38.34 1.62 3.75
C ASN A 274 37.28 0.59 4.15
N LEU A 275 36.15 0.54 3.43
CA LEU A 275 35.04 -0.38 3.70
C LEU A 275 35.15 -1.70 2.95
N VAL A 276 35.95 -1.78 1.89
CA VAL A 276 36.16 -3.00 1.09
C VAL A 276 37.29 -3.83 1.63
N GLU A 277 37.02 -5.11 1.72
CA GLU A 277 38.00 -6.16 2.05
C GLU A 277 38.12 -7.10 0.85
N GLU A 278 39.31 -7.65 0.63
CA GLU A 278 39.53 -8.68 -0.40
C GLU A 278 39.30 -10.06 0.24
N SER A 279 38.39 -10.84 -0.33
CA SER A 279 38.07 -12.21 0.09
C SER A 279 38.08 -13.14 -1.14
N GLU A 280 39.02 -14.06 -1.21
CA GLU A 280 39.18 -14.99 -2.34
C GLU A 280 39.23 -14.27 -3.71
N GLY A 281 39.85 -13.09 -3.77
CA GLY A 281 39.92 -12.24 -4.96
C GLY A 281 38.68 -11.43 -5.27
N ALA A 282 37.63 -11.54 -4.47
CA ALA A 282 36.41 -10.74 -4.57
C ALA A 282 36.45 -9.54 -3.62
N LEU A 283 35.75 -8.44 -3.96
CA LEU A 283 35.58 -7.30 -3.07
C LEU A 283 34.30 -7.46 -2.25
N VAL A 284 34.44 -7.45 -0.93
CA VAL A 284 33.31 -7.59 0.02
C VAL A 284 33.27 -6.42 1.00
N VAL A 285 32.08 -6.14 1.53
CA VAL A 285 31.88 -5.14 2.60
C VAL A 285 31.30 -5.83 3.81
N ASN A 286 31.98 -5.76 4.96
CA ASN A 286 31.49 -6.30 6.21
C ASN A 286 30.36 -5.40 6.77
N VAL A 287 29.17 -5.98 6.94
CA VAL A 287 27.94 -5.27 7.37
C VAL A 287 27.41 -5.78 8.73
N LYS A 288 28.12 -6.68 9.39
CA LYS A 288 27.74 -7.23 10.70
C LYS A 288 27.64 -6.12 11.74
N LYS A 289 26.61 -6.19 12.60
CA LYS A 289 26.43 -5.35 13.80
C LYS A 289 26.44 -6.24 15.05
N ASP A 290 26.93 -5.73 16.17
CA ASP A 290 26.96 -6.48 17.44
C ASP A 290 25.56 -6.85 17.97
N SER A 291 24.55 -6.11 17.53
CA SER A 291 23.14 -6.35 17.87
C SER A 291 22.48 -7.45 17.04
N ASP A 292 23.17 -8.03 16.05
CA ASP A 292 22.60 -9.04 15.18
C ASP A 292 22.32 -10.34 15.94
N THR A 293 21.09 -10.82 15.88
CA THR A 293 20.66 -12.09 16.46
C THR A 293 20.94 -13.29 15.54
N LYS A 294 21.20 -13.02 14.26
CA LYS A 294 21.55 -14.00 13.22
C LYS A 294 22.81 -13.53 12.51
N GLU A 295 23.55 -14.47 11.97
CA GLU A 295 24.71 -14.16 11.13
C GLU A 295 24.29 -13.43 9.86
N ILE A 296 24.83 -12.24 9.64
CA ILE A 296 24.66 -11.47 8.41
C ILE A 296 25.97 -11.57 7.61
N PRO A 297 26.00 -12.25 6.46
CA PRO A 297 27.20 -12.36 5.65
C PRO A 297 27.60 -11.00 5.07
N PRO A 298 28.90 -10.80 4.73
CA PRO A 298 29.35 -9.60 4.05
C PRO A 298 28.60 -9.38 2.73
N LEU A 299 28.42 -8.11 2.35
CA LEU A 299 27.91 -7.78 1.01
C LEU A 299 29.01 -8.07 -0.01
N LEU A 300 28.71 -8.89 -1.03
CA LEU A 300 29.59 -9.15 -2.15
C LEU A 300 29.41 -8.05 -3.20
N PHE A 301 30.40 -7.13 -3.27
CA PHE A 301 30.33 -5.98 -4.18
C PHE A 301 30.84 -6.32 -5.58
N LYS A 302 31.99 -7.04 -5.70
CA LYS A 302 32.58 -7.38 -7.01
C LYS A 302 33.19 -8.78 -6.96
N LYS A 303 32.92 -9.60 -7.97
CA LYS A 303 33.49 -10.93 -8.07
C LYS A 303 35.00 -10.91 -8.41
N SER A 304 35.69 -12.02 -8.14
CA SER A 304 37.11 -12.20 -8.49
C SER A 304 37.42 -12.03 -9.99
N ASN A 305 36.44 -12.28 -10.86
CA ASN A 305 36.59 -12.07 -12.31
C ASN A 305 36.28 -10.62 -12.74
N GLY A 306 36.05 -9.68 -11.78
CA GLY A 306 35.78 -8.28 -12.02
C GLY A 306 34.32 -7.94 -12.33
N ALA A 307 33.38 -8.89 -12.31
CA ALA A 307 31.98 -8.63 -12.58
C ALA A 307 31.26 -8.03 -11.34
N TYR A 308 30.46 -7.00 -11.57
CA TYR A 308 29.54 -6.44 -10.57
C TYR A 308 28.32 -7.35 -10.39
N LEU A 309 27.64 -7.18 -9.28
CA LEU A 309 26.49 -7.98 -8.85
C LEU A 309 25.27 -7.08 -8.58
N TYR A 310 24.10 -7.68 -8.34
CA TYR A 310 22.90 -6.94 -7.94
C TYR A 310 23.13 -6.02 -6.73
N ALA A 311 23.92 -6.46 -5.74
CA ALA A 311 24.25 -5.63 -4.58
C ALA A 311 25.04 -4.37 -4.97
N SER A 312 25.87 -4.44 -6.00
CA SER A 312 26.62 -3.29 -6.52
C SER A 312 25.70 -2.32 -7.25
N THR A 313 24.83 -2.82 -8.12
CA THR A 313 23.87 -1.99 -8.87
C THR A 313 22.86 -1.36 -7.94
N ASP A 314 22.31 -2.09 -6.94
CA ASP A 314 21.37 -1.53 -5.98
C ASP A 314 22.01 -0.43 -5.10
N LEU A 315 23.25 -0.62 -4.65
CA LEU A 315 23.97 0.41 -3.92
C LEU A 315 24.23 1.65 -4.79
N SER A 316 24.59 1.43 -6.07
CA SER A 316 24.80 2.51 -7.03
C SER A 316 23.50 3.22 -7.38
N THR A 317 22.36 2.51 -7.38
CA THR A 317 21.02 3.11 -7.53
C THR A 317 20.67 4.02 -6.36
N ILE A 318 21.05 3.66 -5.12
CA ILE A 318 20.87 4.57 -3.97
C ILE A 318 21.70 5.83 -4.18
N LEU A 319 22.96 5.72 -4.61
CA LEU A 319 23.81 6.88 -4.90
C LEU A 319 23.20 7.75 -6.00
N GLN A 320 22.75 7.16 -7.11
CA GLN A 320 22.06 7.85 -8.20
C GLN A 320 20.85 8.63 -7.68
N ARG A 321 19.94 7.98 -6.97
CA ARG A 321 18.71 8.58 -6.43
C ARG A 321 18.99 9.70 -5.44
N THR A 322 20.03 9.56 -4.63
CA THR A 322 20.46 10.60 -3.70
C THR A 322 20.95 11.84 -4.43
N LYS A 323 21.71 11.66 -5.52
CA LYS A 323 22.21 12.78 -6.34
C LYS A 323 21.13 13.45 -7.17
N ASP A 324 20.27 12.64 -7.80
CA ASP A 324 19.27 13.15 -8.76
C ASP A 324 18.09 13.82 -8.05
N PHE A 325 17.70 13.33 -6.88
CA PHE A 325 16.44 13.70 -6.24
C PHE A 325 16.61 14.29 -4.84
N ASN A 326 17.74 14.04 -4.16
CA ASN A 326 17.97 14.45 -2.77
C ASN A 326 16.76 14.08 -1.85
N PRO A 327 16.31 12.82 -1.81
CA PRO A 327 15.10 12.43 -1.11
C PRO A 327 15.30 12.36 0.40
N ASP A 328 14.20 12.54 1.15
CA ASP A 328 14.18 12.27 2.59
C ASP A 328 14.10 10.78 2.87
N HIS A 329 13.40 10.02 2.02
CA HIS A 329 13.24 8.57 2.14
C HIS A 329 13.31 7.88 0.76
N ILE A 330 13.83 6.62 0.76
CA ILE A 330 13.73 5.71 -0.39
C ILE A 330 13.03 4.43 0.08
N LEU A 331 11.92 4.10 -0.54
CA LEU A 331 11.09 2.93 -0.25
C LEU A 331 11.25 1.88 -1.33
N TYR A 332 11.49 0.62 -0.95
CA TYR A 332 11.61 -0.53 -1.84
C TYR A 332 10.48 -1.52 -1.63
N VAL A 333 9.53 -1.57 -2.58
CA VAL A 333 8.37 -2.48 -2.52
C VAL A 333 8.70 -3.76 -3.26
N VAL A 334 9.24 -4.73 -2.56
CA VAL A 334 9.88 -5.93 -3.11
C VAL A 334 9.44 -7.21 -2.37
N ASP A 335 9.79 -8.38 -2.91
CA ASP A 335 9.47 -9.67 -2.29
C ASP A 335 10.19 -9.85 -0.93
N ASN A 336 9.50 -10.40 0.08
CA ASN A 336 10.09 -10.67 1.42
C ASN A 336 11.39 -11.46 1.38
N ARG A 337 11.59 -12.31 0.36
CA ARG A 337 12.81 -13.10 0.20
C ARG A 337 14.07 -12.27 -0.04
N GLN A 338 13.93 -10.98 -0.37
CA GLN A 338 15.04 -10.05 -0.60
C GLN A 338 15.48 -9.30 0.67
N GLU A 339 14.86 -9.57 1.84
CA GLU A 339 15.14 -8.85 3.09
C GLU A 339 16.62 -8.85 3.48
N LEU A 340 17.29 -10.01 3.39
CA LEU A 340 18.71 -10.12 3.69
C LEU A 340 19.57 -9.26 2.76
N HIS A 341 19.29 -9.32 1.47
CA HIS A 341 19.97 -8.54 0.43
C HIS A 341 19.84 -7.03 0.71
N PHE A 342 18.64 -6.52 0.91
CA PHE A 342 18.44 -5.09 1.21
C PHE A 342 19.01 -4.69 2.58
N THR A 343 19.02 -5.59 3.57
CA THR A 343 19.72 -5.35 4.84
C THR A 343 21.20 -5.09 4.60
N GLN A 344 21.86 -5.90 3.75
CA GLN A 344 23.27 -5.71 3.40
C GLN A 344 23.50 -4.39 2.65
N VAL A 345 22.66 -4.09 1.65
CA VAL A 345 22.76 -2.87 0.83
C VAL A 345 22.56 -1.61 1.68
N PHE A 346 21.52 -1.57 2.54
CA PHE A 346 21.23 -0.41 3.39
C PHE A 346 22.33 -0.14 4.43
N ARG A 347 22.85 -1.20 5.05
CA ARG A 347 23.99 -1.05 5.98
C ARG A 347 25.26 -0.58 5.27
N THR A 348 25.47 -1.01 4.03
CA THR A 348 26.60 -0.54 3.24
C THR A 348 26.43 0.91 2.85
N SER A 349 25.23 1.33 2.47
CA SER A 349 24.88 2.72 2.16
C SER A 349 25.17 3.65 3.38
N GLU A 350 24.73 3.24 4.57
CA GLU A 350 24.99 3.98 5.82
C GLU A 350 26.49 4.10 6.11
N LYS A 351 27.26 2.99 6.04
CA LYS A 351 28.71 2.98 6.25
C LYS A 351 29.46 3.84 5.22
N ALA A 352 28.94 3.89 4.00
CA ALA A 352 29.51 4.67 2.92
C ALA A 352 29.12 6.17 2.96
N ASP A 353 28.29 6.60 3.93
CA ASP A 353 27.68 7.93 4.03
C ASP A 353 26.95 8.35 2.74
N ILE A 354 26.37 7.39 2.02
CA ILE A 354 25.54 7.64 0.84
C ILE A 354 24.15 8.07 1.31
N MET A 355 23.50 7.24 2.14
CA MET A 355 22.22 7.53 2.76
C MET A 355 22.08 6.78 4.08
N PRO A 356 21.60 7.42 5.18
CA PRO A 356 21.37 6.76 6.46
C PRO A 356 20.37 5.61 6.35
N GLN A 357 20.59 4.53 7.10
CA GLN A 357 19.74 3.33 7.06
C GLN A 357 18.29 3.62 7.45
N GLU A 358 18.03 4.53 8.39
CA GLU A 358 16.69 4.92 8.82
C GLU A 358 15.85 5.64 7.76
N LYS A 359 16.49 6.12 6.69
CA LYS A 359 15.83 6.73 5.53
C LYS A 359 15.56 5.74 4.40
N LEU A 360 16.00 4.50 4.55
CA LEU A 360 15.83 3.41 3.58
C LEU A 360 14.81 2.40 4.12
N GLU A 361 13.64 2.30 3.50
CA GLU A 361 12.56 1.44 3.96
C GLU A 361 12.42 0.19 3.08
N PHE A 362 12.59 -1.01 3.67
CA PHE A 362 12.27 -2.28 3.04
C PHE A 362 10.79 -2.60 3.23
N LEU A 363 10.02 -2.53 2.15
CA LEU A 363 8.58 -2.81 2.16
C LEU A 363 8.30 -4.19 1.54
N GLY A 364 8.77 -5.24 2.21
CA GLY A 364 8.61 -6.61 1.77
C GLY A 364 7.15 -7.05 1.67
N TYR A 365 6.80 -7.84 0.65
CA TYR A 365 5.49 -8.45 0.50
C TYR A 365 5.57 -9.97 0.39
N GLY A 366 4.51 -10.65 0.88
CA GLY A 366 4.38 -12.11 0.79
C GLY A 366 3.90 -12.59 -0.59
N THR A 367 3.72 -13.89 -0.75
CA THR A 367 3.33 -14.52 -2.02
C THR A 367 1.81 -14.56 -2.21
N VAL A 368 1.38 -14.59 -3.46
CA VAL A 368 -0.01 -14.88 -3.86
C VAL A 368 -0.09 -16.37 -4.13
N ASN A 369 -0.90 -17.08 -3.37
CA ASN A 369 -1.01 -18.52 -3.42
C ASN A 369 -2.37 -18.96 -3.97
N GLY A 370 -2.41 -20.14 -4.59
CA GLY A 370 -3.65 -20.83 -4.92
C GLY A 370 -4.25 -21.53 -3.70
N GLU A 371 -5.40 -22.18 -3.88
CA GLU A 371 -6.11 -22.93 -2.83
C GLU A 371 -5.26 -24.07 -2.22
N ASP A 372 -4.30 -24.60 -2.98
CA ASP A 372 -3.34 -25.61 -2.54
C ASP A 372 -2.20 -25.06 -1.66
N GLY A 373 -2.21 -23.77 -1.36
CA GLY A 373 -1.17 -23.06 -0.59
C GLY A 373 0.15 -22.87 -1.32
N LYS A 374 0.25 -23.23 -2.60
CA LYS A 374 1.43 -23.01 -3.44
C LYS A 374 1.27 -21.72 -4.25
N PRO A 375 2.37 -21.17 -4.79
CA PRO A 375 2.28 -20.00 -5.65
C PRO A 375 1.21 -20.17 -6.73
N TYR A 376 0.39 -19.14 -6.90
CA TYR A 376 -0.78 -19.18 -7.79
C TYR A 376 -0.42 -19.64 -9.21
N LYS A 377 -1.16 -20.62 -9.72
CA LYS A 377 -1.04 -21.16 -11.07
C LYS A 377 -2.39 -21.17 -11.76
N THR A 378 -2.39 -20.99 -13.08
CA THR A 378 -3.60 -21.18 -13.89
C THR A 378 -4.05 -22.66 -13.86
N ARG A 379 -5.27 -22.91 -14.32
CA ARG A 379 -5.80 -24.27 -14.55
C ARG A 379 -4.89 -25.12 -15.45
N SER A 380 -4.07 -24.50 -16.31
CA SER A 380 -3.07 -25.19 -17.15
C SER A 380 -1.75 -25.53 -16.43
N GLY A 381 -1.60 -25.18 -15.13
CA GLY A 381 -0.44 -25.52 -14.32
C GLY A 381 0.77 -24.58 -14.41
N ASN A 382 0.72 -23.56 -15.24
CA ASN A 382 1.77 -22.56 -15.41
C ASN A 382 1.51 -21.31 -14.54
N THR A 383 2.58 -20.56 -14.20
CA THR A 383 2.42 -19.21 -13.63
C THR A 383 1.73 -18.35 -14.68
N PRO A 384 0.54 -17.79 -14.40
CA PRO A 384 -0.24 -17.07 -15.41
C PRO A 384 0.46 -15.78 -15.80
N LYS A 385 0.48 -15.51 -17.11
CA LYS A 385 0.69 -14.14 -17.58
C LYS A 385 -0.42 -13.26 -16.97
N LEU A 386 -0.08 -12.03 -16.64
CA LEU A 386 -1.03 -11.11 -16.01
C LEU A 386 -2.27 -10.88 -16.90
N GLU A 387 -2.10 -10.79 -18.21
CA GLU A 387 -3.20 -10.67 -19.18
C GLU A 387 -4.18 -11.85 -19.12
N ASN A 388 -3.69 -13.08 -18.92
CA ASN A 388 -4.56 -14.25 -18.78
C ASN A 388 -5.39 -14.20 -17.48
N LEU A 389 -4.80 -13.69 -16.38
CA LEU A 389 -5.54 -13.48 -15.13
C LEU A 389 -6.66 -12.46 -15.30
N PHE A 390 -6.40 -11.36 -16.03
CA PHE A 390 -7.43 -10.37 -16.33
C PHE A 390 -8.60 -10.98 -17.13
N ASN A 391 -8.29 -11.77 -18.14
CA ASN A 391 -9.31 -12.43 -18.97
C ASN A 391 -10.12 -13.45 -18.17
N GLU A 392 -9.48 -14.26 -17.32
CA GLU A 392 -10.16 -15.22 -16.45
C GLU A 392 -11.11 -14.51 -15.46
N ALA A 393 -10.65 -13.41 -14.85
CA ALA A 393 -11.48 -12.60 -13.96
C ALA A 393 -12.68 -11.97 -14.70
N LYS A 394 -12.48 -11.51 -15.93
CA LYS A 394 -13.52 -10.97 -16.81
C LYS A 394 -14.57 -12.02 -17.15
N GLU A 395 -14.16 -13.21 -17.55
CA GLU A 395 -15.06 -14.33 -17.86
C GLU A 395 -15.89 -14.74 -16.64
N ILE A 396 -15.28 -14.90 -15.47
CA ILE A 396 -15.99 -15.25 -14.24
C ILE A 396 -17.00 -14.16 -13.87
N PHE A 397 -16.62 -12.89 -13.91
CA PHE A 397 -17.54 -11.79 -13.60
C PHE A 397 -18.73 -11.74 -14.57
N ILE A 398 -18.49 -11.86 -15.88
CA ILE A 398 -19.54 -11.84 -16.91
C ILE A 398 -20.49 -13.04 -16.74
N SER A 399 -19.98 -14.21 -16.36
CA SER A 399 -20.80 -15.42 -16.18
C SER A 399 -21.73 -15.39 -14.98
N LYS A 400 -21.50 -14.53 -13.99
CA LYS A 400 -22.28 -14.49 -12.74
C LYS A 400 -23.69 -13.93 -12.89
N LYS A 401 -23.93 -13.02 -13.86
CA LYS A 401 -25.25 -12.43 -14.15
C LYS A 401 -25.41 -12.18 -15.64
N GLU A 402 -26.62 -12.41 -16.14
CA GLU A 402 -26.96 -12.15 -17.55
C GLU A 402 -26.78 -10.67 -17.91
N ASP A 403 -27.17 -9.74 -17.01
CA ASP A 403 -27.04 -8.30 -17.20
C ASP A 403 -25.59 -7.83 -17.37
N ASN A 404 -24.61 -8.57 -16.82
CA ASN A 404 -23.19 -8.23 -16.95
C ASN A 404 -22.70 -8.31 -18.41
N LYS A 405 -23.36 -9.10 -19.25
CA LYS A 405 -23.02 -9.22 -20.69
C LYS A 405 -23.29 -7.94 -21.48
N ASN A 406 -24.18 -7.08 -20.99
CA ASN A 406 -24.60 -5.85 -21.66
C ASN A 406 -23.83 -4.61 -21.17
N MET A 407 -22.87 -4.78 -20.27
CA MET A 407 -22.04 -3.68 -19.74
C MET A 407 -21.00 -3.25 -20.77
N SER A 408 -20.61 -1.98 -20.71
CA SER A 408 -19.48 -1.48 -21.52
C SER A 408 -18.18 -2.19 -21.13
N GLU A 409 -17.28 -2.37 -22.09
CA GLU A 409 -15.97 -2.97 -21.80
C GLU A 409 -15.19 -2.17 -20.75
N GLU A 410 -15.29 -0.85 -20.77
CA GLU A 410 -14.67 0.03 -19.78
C GLU A 410 -15.17 -0.25 -18.36
N ASP A 411 -16.49 -0.35 -18.17
CA ASP A 411 -17.07 -0.65 -16.85
C ASP A 411 -16.69 -2.06 -16.37
N VAL A 412 -16.70 -3.05 -17.26
CA VAL A 412 -16.25 -4.41 -16.95
C VAL A 412 -14.79 -4.39 -16.51
N ASN A 413 -13.91 -3.68 -17.21
CA ASN A 413 -12.50 -3.58 -16.87
C ASN A 413 -12.29 -2.92 -15.50
N LYS A 414 -13.05 -1.87 -15.16
CA LYS A 414 -13.00 -1.24 -13.82
C LYS A 414 -13.42 -2.22 -12.72
N ILE A 415 -14.45 -3.02 -12.96
CA ILE A 415 -14.89 -4.01 -11.98
C ILE A 415 -13.86 -5.14 -11.84
N VAL A 416 -13.31 -5.65 -12.94
CA VAL A 416 -12.22 -6.65 -12.91
C VAL A 416 -11.02 -6.14 -12.14
N ASN A 417 -10.60 -4.89 -12.39
CA ASN A 417 -9.56 -4.23 -11.62
C ASN A 417 -9.89 -4.17 -10.13
N SER A 418 -11.15 -3.88 -9.76
CA SER A 418 -11.56 -3.87 -8.36
C SER A 418 -11.47 -5.24 -7.71
N ILE A 419 -11.79 -6.32 -8.44
CA ILE A 419 -11.66 -7.70 -7.98
C ILE A 419 -10.21 -8.01 -7.62
N LEU A 420 -9.30 -7.76 -8.55
CA LEU A 420 -7.88 -8.08 -8.40
C LEU A 420 -7.20 -7.23 -7.33
N LYS A 421 -7.40 -5.92 -7.39
CA LYS A 421 -6.76 -4.97 -6.48
C LYS A 421 -7.25 -5.08 -5.05
N PHE A 422 -8.57 -5.18 -4.86
CA PHE A 422 -9.13 -5.30 -3.51
C PHE A 422 -8.79 -6.66 -2.88
N ALA A 423 -8.74 -7.74 -3.67
CA ALA A 423 -8.29 -9.05 -3.20
C ALA A 423 -6.89 -8.99 -2.58
N ASP A 424 -5.97 -8.25 -3.19
CA ASP A 424 -4.59 -8.10 -2.69
C ASP A 424 -4.51 -7.07 -1.56
N LEU A 425 -4.96 -5.84 -1.79
CA LEU A 425 -4.81 -4.70 -0.87
C LEU A 425 -5.62 -4.84 0.42
N SER A 426 -6.58 -5.77 0.50
CA SER A 426 -7.31 -6.08 1.73
C SER A 426 -6.58 -7.04 2.67
N ASN A 427 -5.41 -7.53 2.26
CA ASN A 427 -4.54 -8.37 3.06
C ASN A 427 -3.35 -7.59 3.60
N THR A 428 -2.84 -8.01 4.77
CA THR A 428 -1.59 -7.47 5.30
C THR A 428 -0.46 -7.74 4.31
N ARG A 429 0.22 -6.69 3.85
CA ARG A 429 1.25 -6.75 2.82
C ARG A 429 2.30 -7.83 3.05
N THR A 430 2.80 -7.96 4.27
CA THR A 430 3.88 -8.89 4.62
C THR A 430 3.47 -10.36 4.65
N LYS A 431 2.17 -10.68 4.58
CA LYS A 431 1.66 -12.05 4.63
C LYS A 431 1.39 -12.62 3.24
N ASP A 432 1.57 -13.93 3.14
CA ASP A 432 1.03 -14.71 2.03
C ASP A 432 -0.49 -14.75 2.13
N TYR A 433 -1.18 -14.81 0.99
CA TYR A 433 -2.63 -14.99 0.99
C TYR A 433 -3.09 -15.93 -0.13
N ILE A 434 -4.27 -16.53 0.07
CA ILE A 434 -4.92 -17.40 -0.92
C ILE A 434 -5.78 -16.52 -1.82
N PHE A 435 -5.51 -16.57 -3.12
CA PHE A 435 -6.26 -15.86 -4.13
C PHE A 435 -7.33 -16.77 -4.75
N ASP A 436 -8.57 -16.53 -4.35
CA ASP A 436 -9.76 -17.22 -4.85
C ASP A 436 -10.57 -16.24 -5.72
N LEU A 437 -10.42 -16.36 -7.03
CA LEU A 437 -11.03 -15.47 -7.99
C LEU A 437 -12.57 -15.53 -7.96
N ASN A 438 -13.15 -16.72 -7.71
CA ASN A 438 -14.60 -16.87 -7.59
C ASN A 438 -15.15 -16.09 -6.41
N LYS A 439 -14.51 -16.22 -5.25
CA LYS A 439 -14.87 -15.52 -4.01
C LYS A 439 -14.75 -14.00 -4.17
N PHE A 440 -13.63 -13.52 -4.71
CA PHE A 440 -13.39 -12.08 -4.85
C PHE A 440 -14.23 -11.41 -5.94
N SER A 441 -14.83 -12.20 -6.85
CA SER A 441 -15.76 -11.70 -7.87
C SER A 441 -17.21 -11.56 -7.38
N ASP A 442 -17.50 -11.89 -6.11
CA ASP A 442 -18.86 -11.77 -5.57
C ASP A 442 -19.20 -10.33 -5.20
N VAL A 443 -20.46 -9.97 -5.41
CA VAL A 443 -21.02 -8.68 -4.99
C VAL A 443 -21.43 -8.65 -3.50
N THR A 444 -21.09 -9.70 -2.76
CA THR A 444 -21.32 -9.85 -1.31
C THR A 444 -20.00 -10.15 -0.62
N GLY A 445 -19.91 -9.87 0.69
CA GLY A 445 -18.70 -10.09 1.46
C GLY A 445 -17.64 -8.99 1.26
N LYS A 446 -16.41 -9.26 1.70
CA LYS A 446 -15.28 -8.31 1.66
C LYS A 446 -14.61 -8.34 0.28
N THR A 447 -15.24 -7.69 -0.71
CA THR A 447 -14.83 -7.71 -2.13
C THR A 447 -14.88 -6.30 -2.74
N GLY A 448 -14.10 -6.09 -3.81
CA GLY A 448 -14.16 -4.85 -4.58
C GLY A 448 -15.55 -4.56 -5.16
N PRO A 449 -16.20 -5.54 -5.83
CA PRO A 449 -17.56 -5.40 -6.32
C PRO A 449 -18.59 -4.99 -5.27
N TYR A 450 -18.50 -5.49 -4.04
CA TYR A 450 -19.40 -5.09 -2.95
C TYR A 450 -19.29 -3.59 -2.63
N ILE A 451 -18.07 -3.06 -2.58
CA ILE A 451 -17.82 -1.64 -2.29
C ILE A 451 -18.31 -0.77 -3.43
N LEU A 452 -18.03 -1.16 -4.68
CA LEU A 452 -18.49 -0.44 -5.87
C LEU A 452 -20.03 -0.41 -5.93
N TYR A 453 -20.68 -1.54 -5.68
CA TYR A 453 -22.13 -1.63 -5.65
C TYR A 453 -22.73 -0.71 -4.57
N THR A 454 -22.17 -0.71 -3.36
CA THR A 454 -22.61 0.17 -2.27
C THR A 454 -22.45 1.64 -2.64
N TYR A 455 -21.30 2.02 -3.21
CA TYR A 455 -21.06 3.38 -3.70
C TYR A 455 -22.09 3.81 -4.75
N LEU A 456 -22.32 3.00 -5.79
CA LEU A 456 -23.24 3.32 -6.87
C LEU A 456 -24.68 3.43 -6.39
N ARG A 457 -25.10 2.56 -5.45
CA ARG A 457 -26.41 2.62 -4.82
C ARG A 457 -26.64 3.93 -4.08
N ILE A 458 -25.69 4.34 -3.23
CA ILE A 458 -25.75 5.62 -2.50
C ILE A 458 -25.74 6.78 -3.51
N ASN A 459 -24.87 6.74 -4.50
CA ASN A 459 -24.76 7.78 -5.52
C ASN A 459 -26.07 7.98 -6.31
N LYS A 460 -26.82 6.89 -6.58
CA LYS A 460 -28.13 6.94 -7.23
C LYS A 460 -29.16 7.68 -6.37
N ILE A 461 -29.15 7.45 -5.05
CA ILE A 461 -30.01 8.16 -4.10
C ILE A 461 -29.69 9.66 -4.11
N LEU A 462 -28.41 10.01 -4.01
CA LEU A 462 -27.96 11.40 -3.92
C LEU A 462 -28.19 12.19 -5.22
N LYS A 463 -28.10 11.58 -6.40
CA LYS A 463 -28.35 12.23 -7.70
C LYS A 463 -29.77 12.76 -7.85
N SER A 464 -30.72 12.21 -7.14
CA SER A 464 -32.14 12.61 -7.18
C SER A 464 -32.50 13.73 -6.18
N GLN A 465 -31.51 14.25 -5.42
CA GLN A 465 -31.76 15.13 -4.29
C GLN A 465 -31.10 16.52 -4.43
N ASN A 466 -31.57 17.47 -3.61
CA ASN A 466 -31.10 18.85 -3.59
C ASN A 466 -29.68 18.96 -3.02
N LYS A 467 -28.86 19.89 -3.51
CA LYS A 467 -27.43 19.97 -3.19
C LYS A 467 -27.05 20.71 -1.91
N ASN A 468 -27.95 21.53 -1.36
CA ASN A 468 -27.68 22.34 -0.16
C ASN A 468 -28.22 21.66 1.10
N LEU A 469 -27.50 20.62 1.55
CA LEU A 469 -27.82 19.90 2.77
C LEU A 469 -27.10 20.54 3.96
N GLU A 470 -27.85 20.86 5.01
CA GLU A 470 -27.34 21.30 6.30
C GLU A 470 -27.58 20.20 7.33
N LEU A 471 -26.63 20.01 8.24
CA LEU A 471 -26.69 19.02 9.29
C LEU A 471 -27.26 19.69 10.57
N SER A 472 -28.39 19.17 11.06
CA SER A 472 -28.90 19.49 12.40
C SER A 472 -28.07 18.81 13.49
N ASN A 473 -28.40 19.06 14.77
CA ASN A 473 -27.71 18.36 15.87
C ASN A 473 -28.41 17.05 16.27
N ASN A 474 -29.42 16.62 15.51
CA ASN A 474 -30.18 15.40 15.84
C ASN A 474 -29.45 14.14 15.31
N ILE A 475 -29.56 13.08 16.10
CA ILE A 475 -29.26 11.69 15.72
C ILE A 475 -30.50 10.90 16.10
N TYR A 476 -31.10 10.21 15.13
CA TYR A 476 -32.47 9.73 15.23
C TYR A 476 -32.59 8.28 15.75
N ASN A 477 -31.58 7.47 15.51
CA ASN A 477 -31.55 6.07 15.97
C ASN A 477 -30.09 5.53 16.00
N GLU A 478 -29.93 4.31 16.49
CA GLU A 478 -28.62 3.69 16.63
C GLU A 478 -27.90 3.46 15.27
N PRO A 479 -28.54 2.94 14.20
CA PRO A 479 -27.88 2.84 12.89
C PRO A 479 -27.40 4.19 12.32
N ASP A 480 -28.10 5.28 12.58
CA ASP A 480 -27.67 6.65 12.22
C ASP A 480 -26.42 7.06 13.02
N ARG A 481 -26.43 6.80 14.34
CA ARG A 481 -25.28 7.06 15.20
C ARG A 481 -24.05 6.25 14.80
N ASP A 482 -24.23 4.95 14.56
CA ASP A 482 -23.16 4.04 14.19
C ASP A 482 -22.49 4.45 12.88
N LEU A 483 -23.27 4.84 11.87
CA LEU A 483 -22.72 5.31 10.61
C LEU A 483 -21.93 6.61 10.78
N ARG A 484 -22.43 7.55 11.58
CA ARG A 484 -21.72 8.81 11.88
C ARG A 484 -20.40 8.56 12.61
N LEU A 485 -20.38 7.68 13.60
CA LEU A 485 -19.15 7.29 14.30
C LEU A 485 -18.17 6.58 13.35
N LYS A 486 -18.68 5.74 12.43
CA LYS A 486 -17.85 5.06 11.42
C LYS A 486 -17.19 6.05 10.46
N LEU A 487 -17.85 7.13 10.07
CA LEU A 487 -17.24 8.19 9.26
C LEU A 487 -16.04 8.84 9.96
N LEU A 488 -16.08 8.98 11.30
CA LEU A 488 -15.02 9.59 12.09
C LEU A 488 -13.77 8.72 12.26
N GLU A 489 -13.84 7.42 11.95
CA GLU A 489 -12.70 6.51 11.95
C GLU A 489 -11.80 6.69 10.72
N TYR A 490 -12.23 7.48 9.73
CA TYR A 490 -11.49 7.70 8.48
C TYR A 490 -10.05 8.16 8.70
N SER A 491 -9.87 9.18 9.55
CA SER A 491 -8.54 9.73 9.81
C SER A 491 -7.60 8.71 10.44
N ASP A 492 -8.09 7.88 11.35
CA ASP A 492 -7.28 6.82 11.95
C ASP A 492 -6.81 5.82 10.88
N ALA A 493 -7.73 5.38 9.99
CA ALA A 493 -7.39 4.42 8.94
C ALA A 493 -6.32 4.96 7.97
N ILE A 494 -6.43 6.24 7.59
CA ILE A 494 -5.43 6.88 6.71
C ILE A 494 -4.08 7.04 7.43
N ASN A 495 -4.08 7.54 8.67
CA ASN A 495 -2.86 7.73 9.45
C ASN A 495 -2.12 6.40 9.69
N TYR A 496 -2.84 5.32 10.01
CA TYR A 496 -2.24 3.98 10.15
C TYR A 496 -1.72 3.45 8.82
N ALA A 497 -2.48 3.59 7.73
CA ALA A 497 -2.05 3.15 6.41
C ALA A 497 -0.76 3.87 5.97
N TYR A 498 -0.66 5.17 6.25
CA TYR A 498 0.55 5.95 5.99
C TYR A 498 1.71 5.51 6.87
N LYS A 499 1.53 5.51 8.19
CA LYS A 499 2.59 5.20 9.16
C LYS A 499 3.19 3.80 8.96
N GLU A 500 2.34 2.80 8.79
CA GLU A 500 2.75 1.40 8.65
C GLU A 500 3.04 0.99 7.19
N ARG A 501 2.82 1.89 6.21
CA ARG A 501 2.89 1.58 4.77
C ARG A 501 1.98 0.39 4.41
N MET A 502 0.76 0.35 4.96
CA MET A 502 -0.16 -0.79 4.90
C MET A 502 -1.54 -0.39 4.34
N PRO A 503 -1.78 -0.51 3.02
CA PRO A 503 -3.07 -0.17 2.40
C PRO A 503 -4.28 -0.91 2.98
N HIS A 504 -4.08 -2.10 3.58
CA HIS A 504 -5.19 -2.90 4.12
C HIS A 504 -6.00 -2.17 5.21
N TYR A 505 -5.41 -1.22 5.95
CA TYR A 505 -6.17 -0.40 6.90
C TYR A 505 -7.27 0.41 6.21
N ILE A 506 -7.01 0.92 5.00
CA ILE A 506 -8.01 1.62 4.20
C ILE A 506 -9.05 0.64 3.64
N ALA A 507 -8.60 -0.54 3.17
CA ALA A 507 -9.49 -1.57 2.66
C ALA A 507 -10.45 -2.09 3.76
N ASP A 508 -9.95 -2.30 4.97
CA ASP A 508 -10.77 -2.69 6.13
C ASP A 508 -11.76 -1.60 6.50
N TYR A 509 -11.29 -0.36 6.54
CA TYR A 509 -12.15 0.78 6.85
C TYR A 509 -13.29 0.94 5.85
N VAL A 510 -13.00 0.98 4.55
CA VAL A 510 -14.03 1.20 3.51
C VAL A 510 -15.03 0.06 3.45
N TYR A 511 -14.60 -1.18 3.66
CA TYR A 511 -15.50 -2.31 3.77
C TYR A 511 -16.47 -2.16 4.95
N ASN A 512 -15.94 -1.85 6.15
CA ASN A 512 -16.76 -1.66 7.35
C ASN A 512 -17.68 -0.43 7.23
N LEU A 513 -17.24 0.63 6.54
CA LEU A 513 -18.07 1.79 6.23
C LEU A 513 -19.24 1.39 5.33
N CYS A 514 -19.01 0.58 4.30
CA CYS A 514 -20.07 0.05 3.43
C CYS A 514 -21.06 -0.84 4.19
N VAL A 515 -20.57 -1.69 5.10
CA VAL A 515 -21.44 -2.52 5.96
C VAL A 515 -22.34 -1.63 6.82
N SER A 516 -21.78 -0.64 7.52
CA SER A 516 -22.53 0.30 8.35
C SER A 516 -23.54 1.11 7.52
N ALA A 517 -23.15 1.56 6.32
CA ALA A 517 -24.04 2.28 5.41
C ALA A 517 -25.22 1.42 4.91
N ASN A 518 -24.99 0.14 4.65
CA ASN A 518 -26.06 -0.78 4.24
C ASN A 518 -27.03 -1.07 5.41
N ILE A 519 -26.54 -1.24 6.64
CA ILE A 519 -27.37 -1.38 7.85
C ILE A 519 -28.21 -0.12 8.06
N PHE A 520 -27.59 1.06 7.96
CA PHE A 520 -28.27 2.34 8.04
C PHE A 520 -29.39 2.46 7.01
N TYR A 521 -29.13 2.12 5.75
CA TYR A 521 -30.11 2.19 4.68
C TYR A 521 -31.28 1.22 4.87
N GLN A 522 -31.02 0.00 5.38
CA GLN A 522 -32.07 -0.97 5.64
C GLN A 522 -33.02 -0.55 6.76
N ASN A 523 -32.51 0.18 7.76
CA ASN A 523 -33.31 0.62 8.93
C ASN A 523 -33.96 1.99 8.74
N ASN A 524 -33.58 2.75 7.70
CA ASN A 524 -34.06 4.11 7.50
C ASN A 524 -34.66 4.27 6.10
N HIS A 525 -35.97 4.49 6.04
CA HIS A 525 -36.70 4.69 4.78
C HIS A 525 -36.56 6.14 4.26
N ILE A 526 -35.33 6.51 3.88
CA ILE A 526 -34.91 7.89 3.56
C ILE A 526 -35.83 8.57 2.55
N MET A 527 -36.18 7.85 1.45
CA MET A 527 -37.00 8.43 0.38
C MET A 527 -38.45 8.68 0.79
N ASN A 528 -38.94 7.95 1.77
CA ASN A 528 -40.32 8.05 2.27
C ASN A 528 -40.41 8.84 3.60
N MET A 529 -39.28 9.46 4.06
CA MET A 529 -39.26 10.26 5.26
C MET A 529 -40.01 11.56 5.03
N GLU A 530 -41.06 11.82 5.84
CA GLU A 530 -41.91 13.02 5.77
C GLU A 530 -41.23 14.20 6.49
N ASP A 531 -40.47 13.94 7.56
CA ASP A 531 -39.71 14.97 8.27
C ASP A 531 -38.50 15.39 7.43
N GLU A 532 -38.59 16.56 6.82
CA GLU A 532 -37.57 17.13 5.94
C GLU A 532 -36.23 17.37 6.67
N ILE A 533 -36.24 17.69 7.98
CA ILE A 533 -35.00 17.88 8.75
C ILE A 533 -34.27 16.54 8.88
N ASN A 534 -34.98 15.51 9.30
CA ASN A 534 -34.46 14.16 9.42
C ASN A 534 -33.95 13.64 8.08
N LYS A 535 -34.73 13.82 7.02
CA LYS A 535 -34.35 13.43 5.66
C LYS A 535 -33.07 14.14 5.20
N ASN A 536 -32.95 15.43 5.43
CA ASN A 536 -31.75 16.21 5.09
C ASN A 536 -30.52 15.75 5.88
N ASP A 537 -30.65 15.46 7.17
CA ASP A 537 -29.59 14.92 7.99
C ASP A 537 -29.07 13.57 7.45
N TRP A 538 -29.97 12.67 7.10
CA TRP A 538 -29.61 11.37 6.56
C TRP A 538 -28.97 11.46 5.17
N LEU A 539 -29.45 12.37 4.30
CA LEU A 539 -28.83 12.64 3.01
C LEU A 539 -27.44 13.27 3.16
N TYR A 540 -27.26 14.13 4.18
CA TYR A 540 -25.96 14.70 4.51
C TYR A 540 -24.96 13.59 4.89
N VAL A 541 -25.34 12.68 5.79
CA VAL A 541 -24.53 11.54 6.23
C VAL A 541 -24.19 10.64 5.05
N LEU A 542 -25.14 10.33 4.16
CA LEU A 542 -24.88 9.56 2.94
C LEU A 542 -23.94 10.29 1.97
N THR A 543 -24.01 11.62 1.89
CA THR A 543 -23.08 12.41 1.06
C THR A 543 -21.65 12.26 1.55
N LEU A 544 -21.43 12.34 2.88
CA LEU A 544 -20.11 12.10 3.47
C LEU A 544 -19.65 10.66 3.26
N THR A 545 -20.55 9.70 3.45
CA THR A 545 -20.28 8.27 3.21
C THR A 545 -19.77 8.05 1.79
N ASN A 546 -20.48 8.58 0.80
CA ASN A 546 -20.10 8.44 -0.61
C ASN A 546 -18.77 9.13 -0.94
N LYS A 547 -18.54 10.33 -0.35
CA LYS A 547 -17.27 11.07 -0.46
C LYS A 547 -16.10 10.24 0.05
N LEU A 548 -16.22 9.64 1.25
CA LEU A 548 -15.13 8.88 1.86
C LEU A 548 -14.91 7.52 1.17
N ILE A 549 -15.97 6.82 0.74
CA ILE A 549 -15.82 5.59 -0.08
C ILE A 549 -15.03 5.91 -1.36
N LYS A 550 -15.42 6.97 -2.08
CA LYS A 550 -14.71 7.40 -3.30
C LYS A 550 -13.24 7.69 -3.05
N GLN A 551 -12.94 8.39 -1.95
CA GLN A 551 -11.55 8.70 -1.59
C GLN A 551 -10.75 7.45 -1.24
N CYS A 552 -11.32 6.51 -0.48
CA CYS A 552 -10.68 5.22 -0.18
C CYS A 552 -10.41 4.41 -1.45
N LEU A 553 -11.38 4.32 -2.38
CA LEU A 553 -11.20 3.62 -3.65
C LEU A 553 -10.04 4.23 -4.47
N LYS A 554 -9.94 5.57 -4.52
CA LYS A 554 -8.83 6.26 -5.19
C LYS A 554 -7.47 5.90 -4.57
N LEU A 555 -7.38 5.82 -3.23
CA LEU A 555 -6.15 5.43 -2.53
C LEU A 555 -5.81 3.95 -2.72
N LEU A 556 -6.81 3.10 -2.93
CA LEU A 556 -6.67 1.68 -3.25
C LEU A 556 -6.53 1.43 -4.77
N VAL A 557 -6.30 2.47 -5.56
CA VAL A 557 -6.08 2.35 -7.02
C VAL A 557 -7.31 1.73 -7.74
N ILE A 558 -8.51 1.93 -7.23
CA ILE A 558 -9.75 1.35 -7.78
C ILE A 558 -10.62 2.44 -8.41
N ASP A 559 -10.87 2.30 -9.71
CA ASP A 559 -11.77 3.16 -10.45
C ASP A 559 -13.23 2.74 -10.30
N ILE A 560 -14.11 3.73 -10.38
CA ILE A 560 -15.55 3.54 -10.23
C ILE A 560 -16.19 3.39 -11.61
N PRO A 561 -16.95 2.29 -11.86
CA PRO A 561 -17.71 2.13 -13.10
C PRO A 561 -18.92 3.08 -13.12
N SER A 562 -19.50 3.27 -14.29
CA SER A 562 -20.71 4.10 -14.45
C SER A 562 -21.96 3.39 -13.93
N ILE A 563 -22.00 2.06 -14.09
CA ILE A 563 -23.11 1.17 -13.68
C ILE A 563 -22.56 -0.16 -13.15
N MET A 564 -23.42 -0.87 -12.39
CA MET A 564 -23.15 -2.23 -11.91
C MET A 564 -24.46 -2.96 -11.58
#